data_358621bc067552f49432a48ebe426832
#
_entry.id   358621bc067552f49432a48ebe426832
#
_cell.length_a   1.000
_cell.length_b   1.000
_cell.length_c   1.000
_cell.angle_alpha   90.00
_cell.angle_beta   90.00
_cell.angle_gamma   90.00
#
_symmetry.space_group_name_H-M   'P 1'
#
loop_
_entity.id
_entity.type
_entity.pdbx_description
1 polymer ?
#
loop_
_entity_poly.entity_id
_entity_poly.type
_entity_poly.pdbx_seq_one_letter_code
_entity_poly.pdbx_strand_id
1 'polypeptide(L)'
;LDIRVNAYTKATFKDAAYSMNRILHSDSIIPIRALSYLSFALNFYFADDIISAFKLTNIFLHLLTGIIVFLLARKILELSDLTLNTTCLDGLSLLVCFVWLTHPLYVSTVLYITQRMTILSAFFSFMGVLAFIQYRTESLTKNTSVGRAIVTVGACTICAYFSKETGALVPVYCLAIELIYFRFKFPRPTPSTSKILHGVCLLLPTFLILGYLGNSYLHQIVNPAVTRQFDVNQRLMTEARVLWQYLSYLFLVEPQGISFHHDNTPVSTSLLNPISTLTSLLAWLLVIGITLFCIVKNKAKLFSFAVLWYLTGHLLESTVLNLEIAFEHRNYAPGMGVILFAIVSLFYLFKKILKHDLKSLLTIAILSLTVPFLLHELVAAWKDNKSLTIENYARAPDSPRAMFQMAKISLRENEHEKVTR
;
A
#
# COMPACT_ATOMS: atom_id res chain seq x y z
N LEU A 1 18.32 -14.87 12.00
CA LEU A 1 16.88 -14.73 11.76
C LEU A 1 16.17 -16.09 11.73
N ASP A 2 16.79 -17.17 11.21
CA ASP A 2 16.12 -18.47 11.08
C ASP A 2 15.79 -19.16 12.42
N ILE A 3 16.69 -19.17 13.39
CA ILE A 3 16.41 -19.82 14.68
C ILE A 3 15.56 -18.92 15.59
N ARG A 4 15.68 -17.60 15.48
CA ARG A 4 14.84 -16.67 16.24
C ARG A 4 13.51 -16.37 15.57
N VAL A 5 13.41 -16.42 14.24
CA VAL A 5 12.13 -16.43 13.54
C VAL A 5 11.42 -17.73 13.81
N ASN A 6 12.11 -18.88 13.81
CA ASN A 6 11.54 -20.16 14.25
C ASN A 6 11.21 -20.18 15.75
N ALA A 7 12.04 -19.63 16.64
CA ALA A 7 11.71 -19.55 18.06
C ALA A 7 10.69 -18.44 18.35
N TYR A 8 10.75 -17.31 17.67
CA TYR A 8 9.76 -16.25 17.78
C TYR A 8 8.46 -16.63 17.09
N THR A 9 8.52 -17.34 15.95
CA THR A 9 7.35 -17.91 15.29
C THR A 9 6.77 -19.05 16.12
N LYS A 10 7.57 -20.00 16.62
CA LYS A 10 7.10 -21.06 17.55
C LYS A 10 6.61 -20.51 18.88
N ALA A 11 7.29 -19.50 19.46
CA ALA A 11 6.81 -18.80 20.64
C ALA A 11 5.55 -18.00 20.32
N THR A 12 5.53 -17.24 19.22
CA THR A 12 4.38 -16.44 18.80
C THR A 12 3.20 -17.32 18.38
N PHE A 13 3.41 -18.55 17.90
CA PHE A 13 2.34 -19.47 17.49
C PHE A 13 1.88 -20.39 18.62
N LYS A 14 2.75 -20.89 19.50
CA LYS A 14 2.33 -21.40 20.81
C LYS A 14 1.68 -20.30 21.64
N ASP A 15 2.23 -19.08 21.61
CA ASP A 15 1.61 -17.89 22.20
C ASP A 15 0.41 -17.40 21.40
N ALA A 16 0.24 -17.64 20.09
CA ALA A 16 -0.98 -17.31 19.36
C ALA A 16 -2.10 -18.33 19.61
N ALA A 17 -1.83 -19.61 19.74
CA ALA A 17 -2.81 -20.57 20.27
C ALA A 17 -3.07 -20.31 21.77
N TYR A 18 -2.06 -19.97 22.56
CA TYR A 18 -2.16 -19.55 23.96
C TYR A 18 -2.73 -18.12 24.05
N SER A 19 -2.40 -17.21 23.13
CA SER A 19 -2.99 -15.88 23.03
C SER A 19 -4.39 -15.92 22.44
N MET A 20 -4.73 -16.84 21.56
CA MET A 20 -6.12 -17.06 21.14
C MET A 20 -6.95 -17.59 22.31
N ASN A 21 -6.39 -18.47 23.14
CA ASN A 21 -7.03 -18.90 24.38
C ASN A 21 -7.09 -17.77 25.43
N ARG A 22 -6.09 -16.89 25.52
CA ARG A 22 -6.11 -15.65 26.32
C ARG A 22 -7.06 -14.59 25.75
N ILE A 23 -7.16 -14.44 24.44
CA ILE A 23 -8.09 -13.53 23.75
C ILE A 23 -9.54 -13.96 23.97
N LEU A 24 -9.80 -15.28 23.96
CA LEU A 24 -11.13 -15.84 24.23
C LEU A 24 -11.50 -15.82 25.72
N HIS A 25 -10.53 -15.68 26.63
CA HIS A 25 -10.71 -15.81 28.08
C HIS A 25 -10.17 -14.64 28.92
N SER A 26 -9.71 -13.56 28.30
CA SER A 26 -9.27 -12.36 29.02
C SER A 26 -10.20 -11.17 28.73
N ASP A 27 -10.44 -10.34 29.74
CA ASP A 27 -11.11 -9.05 29.62
C ASP A 27 -10.33 -8.03 28.77
N SER A 28 -9.37 -8.47 27.98
CA SER A 28 -8.46 -7.65 27.20
C SER A 28 -8.89 -7.57 25.74
N ILE A 29 -8.95 -6.32 25.28
CA ILE A 29 -9.13 -5.81 23.92
C ILE A 29 -8.59 -6.76 22.86
N ILE A 30 -9.41 -7.13 21.86
CA ILE A 30 -9.00 -7.90 20.67
C ILE A 30 -7.72 -7.27 20.09
N PRO A 31 -6.62 -8.02 19.94
CA PRO A 31 -5.37 -7.43 19.47
C PRO A 31 -5.54 -6.88 18.07
N ILE A 32 -5.05 -5.67 17.87
CA ILE A 32 -4.86 -5.09 16.54
C ILE A 32 -4.10 -6.12 15.69
N ARG A 33 -4.52 -6.37 14.41
CA ARG A 33 -3.99 -7.39 13.49
C ARG A 33 -4.42 -8.84 13.79
N ALA A 34 -5.50 -9.03 14.52
CA ALA A 34 -6.01 -10.37 14.87
C ALA A 34 -6.24 -11.27 13.64
N LEU A 35 -6.75 -10.71 12.53
CA LEU A 35 -7.00 -11.46 11.30
C LEU A 35 -5.70 -11.94 10.64
N SER A 36 -4.66 -11.14 10.67
CA SER A 36 -3.33 -11.54 10.18
C SER A 36 -2.71 -12.63 11.03
N TYR A 37 -2.79 -12.52 12.36
CA TYR A 37 -2.33 -13.56 13.26
C TYR A 37 -3.11 -14.87 13.08
N LEU A 38 -4.42 -14.79 12.90
CA LEU A 38 -5.24 -15.96 12.58
C LEU A 38 -4.77 -16.64 11.28
N SER A 39 -4.46 -15.86 10.24
CA SER A 39 -3.97 -16.38 8.96
C SER A 39 -2.62 -17.08 9.10
N PHE A 40 -1.74 -16.60 9.98
CA PHE A 40 -0.48 -17.29 10.29
C PHE A 40 -0.71 -18.57 11.10
N ALA A 41 -1.59 -18.54 12.09
CA ALA A 41 -1.94 -19.71 12.88
C ALA A 41 -2.52 -20.84 12.03
N LEU A 42 -3.42 -20.51 11.08
CA LEU A 42 -3.95 -21.47 10.11
C LEU A 42 -2.86 -22.03 9.20
N ASN A 43 -1.95 -21.20 8.71
CA ASN A 43 -0.84 -21.67 7.90
C ASN A 43 0.06 -22.64 8.67
N PHE A 44 0.37 -22.32 9.91
CA PHE A 44 1.15 -23.18 10.79
C PHE A 44 0.43 -24.50 11.06
N TYR A 45 -0.88 -24.47 11.32
CA TYR A 45 -1.68 -25.67 11.59
C TYR A 45 -1.69 -26.66 10.41
N PHE A 46 -1.78 -26.15 9.16
CA PHE A 46 -1.88 -27.00 7.96
C PHE A 46 -0.54 -27.37 7.33
N ALA A 47 0.53 -26.62 7.57
CA ALA A 47 1.80 -26.77 6.85
C ALA A 47 3.01 -26.83 7.78
N ASP A 48 2.81 -27.00 9.10
CA ASP A 48 3.87 -26.96 10.10
C ASP A 48 4.77 -25.70 9.94
N ASP A 49 6.07 -25.84 10.13
CA ASP A 49 7.05 -24.75 10.11
C ASP A 49 7.74 -24.57 8.73
N ILE A 50 7.03 -24.82 7.64
CA ILE A 50 7.59 -24.76 6.29
C ILE A 50 7.52 -23.31 5.77
N ILE A 51 8.65 -22.60 5.77
CA ILE A 51 8.79 -21.22 5.28
C ILE A 51 8.19 -21.05 3.87
N SER A 52 8.37 -22.04 3.01
CA SER A 52 7.83 -22.04 1.63
C SER A 52 6.30 -21.97 1.62
N ALA A 53 5.61 -22.66 2.53
CA ALA A 53 4.16 -22.63 2.62
C ALA A 53 3.65 -21.22 2.99
N PHE A 54 4.35 -20.52 3.89
CA PHE A 54 4.01 -19.14 4.23
C PHE A 54 4.20 -18.18 3.06
N LYS A 55 5.30 -18.33 2.30
CA LYS A 55 5.53 -17.54 1.08
C LYS A 55 4.49 -17.84 0.00
N LEU A 56 4.16 -19.12 -0.23
CA LEU A 56 3.12 -19.52 -1.19
C LEU A 56 1.75 -18.94 -0.82
N THR A 57 1.39 -18.92 0.46
CA THR A 57 0.15 -18.28 0.92
C THR A 57 0.15 -16.78 0.62
N ASN A 58 1.28 -16.10 0.83
CA ASN A 58 1.39 -14.68 0.50
C ASN A 58 1.26 -14.44 -1.01
N ILE A 59 1.91 -15.26 -1.84
CA ILE A 59 1.80 -15.20 -3.30
C ILE A 59 0.35 -15.45 -3.73
N PHE A 60 -0.32 -16.45 -3.19
CA PHE A 60 -1.73 -16.73 -3.47
C PHE A 60 -2.63 -15.54 -3.13
N LEU A 61 -2.47 -14.95 -1.94
CA LEU A 61 -3.21 -13.76 -1.52
C LEU A 61 -2.89 -12.56 -2.42
N HIS A 62 -1.64 -12.41 -2.87
CA HIS A 62 -1.24 -11.37 -3.81
C HIS A 62 -1.94 -11.53 -5.17
N LEU A 63 -2.01 -12.75 -5.69
CA LEU A 63 -2.74 -13.05 -6.92
C LEU A 63 -4.24 -12.77 -6.79
N LEU A 64 -4.87 -13.16 -5.67
CA LEU A 64 -6.27 -12.81 -5.39
C LEU A 64 -6.47 -11.29 -5.31
N THR A 65 -5.53 -10.56 -4.69
CA THR A 65 -5.56 -9.10 -4.65
C THR A 65 -5.45 -8.52 -6.06
N GLY A 66 -4.64 -9.12 -6.94
CA GLY A 66 -4.53 -8.73 -8.35
C GLY A 66 -5.87 -8.82 -9.11
N ILE A 67 -6.69 -9.85 -8.83
CA ILE A 67 -8.04 -9.93 -9.41
C ILE A 67 -8.90 -8.72 -8.99
N ILE A 68 -8.81 -8.33 -7.72
CA ILE A 68 -9.55 -7.16 -7.23
C ILE A 68 -8.99 -5.86 -7.84
N VAL A 69 -7.66 -5.77 -8.01
CA VAL A 69 -7.02 -4.63 -8.71
C VAL A 69 -7.52 -4.53 -10.15
N PHE A 70 -7.63 -5.64 -10.90
CA PHE A 70 -8.22 -5.66 -12.24
C PHE A 70 -9.64 -5.09 -12.24
N LEU A 71 -10.51 -5.62 -11.37
CA LEU A 71 -11.91 -5.19 -11.27
C LEU A 71 -12.03 -3.71 -10.86
N LEU A 72 -11.20 -3.28 -9.93
CA LEU A 72 -11.18 -1.90 -9.45
C LEU A 72 -10.67 -0.95 -10.53
N ALA A 73 -9.57 -1.28 -11.22
CA ALA A 73 -9.05 -0.50 -12.35
C ALA A 73 -10.11 -0.35 -13.44
N ARG A 74 -10.77 -1.45 -13.80
CA ARG A 74 -11.87 -1.44 -14.79
C ARG A 74 -12.99 -0.49 -14.38
N LYS A 75 -13.43 -0.56 -13.12
CA LYS A 75 -14.50 0.33 -12.60
C LYS A 75 -14.08 1.79 -12.56
N ILE A 76 -12.84 2.10 -12.19
CA ILE A 76 -12.31 3.47 -12.19
C ILE A 76 -12.23 4.02 -13.62
N LEU A 77 -11.80 3.20 -14.59
CA LEU A 77 -11.78 3.59 -16.00
C LEU A 77 -13.18 3.82 -16.57
N GLU A 78 -14.17 2.99 -16.21
CA GLU A 78 -15.58 3.19 -16.59
C GLU A 78 -16.14 4.52 -16.04
N LEU A 79 -15.73 4.93 -14.86
CA LEU A 79 -16.17 6.19 -14.24
C LEU A 79 -15.39 7.42 -14.75
N SER A 80 -14.24 7.21 -15.37
CA SER A 80 -13.41 8.27 -15.92
C SER A 80 -13.99 8.72 -17.27
N ASP A 81 -13.95 10.03 -17.56
CA ASP A 81 -14.47 10.60 -18.80
C ASP A 81 -13.54 10.28 -19.99
N LEU A 82 -13.21 9.00 -20.16
CA LEU A 82 -12.32 8.50 -21.20
C LEU A 82 -13.12 7.79 -22.29
N THR A 83 -12.86 8.13 -23.54
CA THR A 83 -13.49 7.47 -24.70
C THR A 83 -12.74 6.16 -25.01
N LEU A 84 -13.05 5.10 -24.25
CA LEU A 84 -12.47 3.79 -24.41
C LEU A 84 -13.53 2.81 -24.92
N ASN A 85 -13.18 1.99 -25.92
CA ASN A 85 -13.98 0.83 -26.26
C ASN A 85 -13.73 -0.30 -25.24
N THR A 86 -14.59 -1.33 -25.23
CA THR A 86 -14.52 -2.45 -24.27
C THR A 86 -13.17 -3.16 -24.31
N THR A 87 -12.60 -3.38 -25.49
CA THR A 87 -11.30 -4.03 -25.67
C THR A 87 -10.18 -3.22 -25.01
N CYS A 88 -10.18 -1.90 -25.18
CA CYS A 88 -9.20 -1.02 -24.54
C CYS A 88 -9.42 -0.94 -23.02
N LEU A 89 -10.67 -0.89 -22.59
CA LEU A 89 -11.02 -0.89 -21.18
C LEU A 89 -10.50 -2.14 -20.46
N ASP A 90 -10.81 -3.31 -21.00
CA ASP A 90 -10.38 -4.59 -20.42
C ASP A 90 -8.87 -4.80 -20.54
N GLY A 91 -8.29 -4.45 -21.69
CA GLY A 91 -6.85 -4.54 -21.92
C GLY A 91 -6.02 -3.64 -21.00
N LEU A 92 -6.42 -2.38 -20.82
CA LEU A 92 -5.76 -1.47 -19.89
C LEU A 92 -5.88 -1.95 -18.44
N SER A 93 -7.06 -2.44 -18.05
CA SER A 93 -7.28 -2.99 -16.70
C SER A 93 -6.40 -4.21 -16.43
N LEU A 94 -6.24 -5.07 -17.44
CA LEU A 94 -5.36 -6.24 -17.40
C LEU A 94 -3.88 -5.82 -17.29
N LEU A 95 -3.45 -4.82 -18.05
CA LEU A 95 -2.10 -4.28 -18.00
C LEU A 95 -1.78 -3.65 -16.64
N VAL A 96 -2.72 -2.91 -16.06
CA VAL A 96 -2.60 -2.37 -14.70
C VAL A 96 -2.42 -3.50 -13.68
N CYS A 97 -3.26 -4.52 -13.76
CA CYS A 97 -3.16 -5.71 -12.90
C CYS A 97 -1.80 -6.42 -13.07
N PHE A 98 -1.38 -6.65 -14.31
CA PHE A 98 -0.12 -7.31 -14.63
C PHE A 98 1.09 -6.53 -14.09
N VAL A 99 1.18 -5.23 -14.38
CA VAL A 99 2.28 -4.37 -13.89
C VAL A 99 2.25 -4.29 -12.37
N TRP A 100 1.07 -4.17 -11.75
CA TRP A 100 0.96 -4.13 -10.29
C TRP A 100 1.39 -5.46 -9.66
N LEU A 101 0.98 -6.61 -10.20
CA LEU A 101 1.37 -7.93 -9.70
C LEU A 101 2.88 -8.20 -9.83
N THR A 102 3.51 -7.69 -10.89
CA THR A 102 4.92 -7.97 -11.17
C THR A 102 5.85 -6.85 -10.77
N HIS A 103 5.35 -5.79 -10.10
CA HIS A 103 6.15 -4.62 -9.78
C HIS A 103 7.25 -4.94 -8.75
N PRO A 104 8.55 -4.68 -9.05
CA PRO A 104 9.67 -5.01 -8.17
C PRO A 104 9.56 -4.40 -6.76
N LEU A 105 8.96 -3.23 -6.63
CA LEU A 105 8.75 -2.56 -5.34
C LEU A 105 7.93 -3.41 -4.34
N TYR A 106 7.18 -4.40 -4.81
CA TYR A 106 6.34 -5.23 -3.95
C TYR A 106 6.96 -6.56 -3.54
N VAL A 107 8.20 -6.85 -3.98
CA VAL A 107 8.91 -8.09 -3.62
C VAL A 107 8.97 -8.27 -2.12
N SER A 108 9.40 -7.23 -1.39
CA SER A 108 9.45 -7.28 0.08
C SER A 108 8.07 -7.47 0.71
N THR A 109 7.00 -6.93 0.11
CA THR A 109 5.63 -7.13 0.59
C THR A 109 5.17 -8.58 0.42
N VAL A 110 5.53 -9.22 -0.68
CA VAL A 110 5.06 -10.58 -1.00
C VAL A 110 5.91 -11.65 -0.34
N LEU A 111 7.25 -11.51 -0.40
CA LEU A 111 8.17 -12.56 0.05
C LEU A 111 8.56 -12.45 1.54
N TYR A 112 8.36 -11.29 2.17
CA TYR A 112 8.53 -11.16 3.62
C TYR A 112 7.26 -11.61 4.34
N ILE A 113 7.33 -12.73 5.02
CA ILE A 113 6.17 -13.44 5.61
C ILE A 113 5.27 -12.52 6.41
N THR A 114 5.85 -11.67 7.27
CA THR A 114 5.08 -10.77 8.14
C THR A 114 4.28 -9.72 7.39
N GLN A 115 4.65 -9.39 6.15
CA GLN A 115 3.92 -8.42 5.33
C GLN A 115 2.61 -8.98 4.75
N ARG A 116 2.24 -10.24 5.06
CA ARG A 116 0.89 -10.75 4.83
C ARG A 116 -0.18 -9.82 5.38
N MET A 117 0.10 -9.15 6.50
CA MET A 117 -0.81 -8.16 7.07
C MET A 117 -1.07 -6.99 6.12
N THR A 118 -0.07 -6.55 5.35
CA THR A 118 -0.23 -5.52 4.31
C THR A 118 -1.04 -6.03 3.13
N ILE A 119 -0.80 -7.28 2.69
CA ILE A 119 -1.55 -7.91 1.59
C ILE A 119 -3.03 -8.06 1.96
N LEU A 120 -3.32 -8.62 3.14
CA LEU A 120 -4.70 -8.81 3.62
C LEU A 120 -5.42 -7.46 3.80
N SER A 121 -4.76 -6.48 4.39
CA SER A 121 -5.34 -5.14 4.56
C SER A 121 -5.67 -4.50 3.21
N ALA A 122 -4.77 -4.59 2.22
CA ALA A 122 -5.02 -4.07 0.87
C ALA A 122 -6.13 -4.85 0.16
N PHE A 123 -6.16 -6.18 0.26
CA PHE A 123 -7.22 -7.04 -0.30
C PHE A 123 -8.61 -6.59 0.16
N PHE A 124 -8.81 -6.51 1.48
CA PHE A 124 -10.10 -6.09 2.02
C PHE A 124 -10.39 -4.62 1.76
N SER A 125 -9.38 -3.75 1.74
CA SER A 125 -9.56 -2.34 1.40
C SER A 125 -10.05 -2.18 -0.05
N PHE A 126 -9.43 -2.87 -0.99
CA PHE A 126 -9.84 -2.82 -2.41
C PHE A 126 -11.23 -3.43 -2.62
N MET A 127 -11.54 -4.52 -1.91
CA MET A 127 -12.91 -5.09 -1.91
C MET A 127 -13.94 -4.07 -1.38
N GLY A 128 -13.64 -3.41 -0.27
CA GLY A 128 -14.53 -2.39 0.32
C GLY A 128 -14.77 -1.21 -0.63
N VAL A 129 -13.69 -0.73 -1.27
CA VAL A 129 -13.79 0.35 -2.27
C VAL A 129 -14.56 -0.11 -3.51
N LEU A 130 -14.33 -1.32 -4.00
CA LEU A 130 -15.06 -1.88 -5.14
C LEU A 130 -16.57 -2.00 -4.83
N ALA A 131 -16.92 -2.51 -3.65
CA ALA A 131 -18.31 -2.60 -3.18
C ALA A 131 -18.95 -1.21 -3.07
N PHE A 132 -18.20 -0.20 -2.59
CA PHE A 132 -18.66 1.18 -2.54
C PHE A 132 -18.94 1.74 -3.95
N ILE A 133 -18.02 1.55 -4.91
CA ILE A 133 -18.22 2.00 -6.29
C ILE A 133 -19.45 1.35 -6.90
N GLN A 134 -19.61 0.03 -6.71
CA GLN A 134 -20.77 -0.70 -7.20
C GLN A 134 -22.07 -0.15 -6.63
N TYR A 135 -22.13 0.02 -5.30
CA TYR A 135 -23.27 0.65 -4.64
C TYR A 135 -23.59 2.03 -5.23
N ARG A 136 -22.57 2.89 -5.38
CA ARG A 136 -22.77 4.25 -5.90
C ARG A 136 -23.24 4.26 -7.34
N THR A 137 -22.68 3.40 -8.18
CA THR A 137 -23.11 3.26 -9.57
C THR A 137 -24.57 2.79 -9.67
N GLU A 138 -24.94 1.77 -8.90
CA GLU A 138 -26.32 1.29 -8.84
C GLU A 138 -27.27 2.34 -8.28
N SER A 139 -26.85 3.10 -7.28
CA SER A 139 -27.67 4.14 -6.64
C SER A 139 -28.01 5.33 -7.55
N LEU A 140 -27.33 5.49 -8.66
CA LEU A 140 -27.66 6.51 -9.66
C LEU A 140 -28.85 6.12 -10.55
N THR A 141 -29.14 4.81 -10.67
CA THR A 141 -30.17 4.27 -11.57
C THR A 141 -31.31 3.60 -10.82
N LYS A 142 -31.08 3.10 -9.63
CA LYS A 142 -32.01 2.32 -8.82
C LYS A 142 -32.06 2.85 -7.39
N ASN A 143 -33.17 2.58 -6.70
CA ASN A 143 -33.25 2.85 -5.27
C ASN A 143 -32.55 1.73 -4.49
N THR A 144 -31.23 1.84 -4.30
CA THR A 144 -30.40 0.86 -3.58
C THR A 144 -30.36 1.14 -2.09
N SER A 145 -30.33 0.08 -1.29
CA SER A 145 -30.26 0.21 0.17
C SER A 145 -28.88 0.70 0.62
N VAL A 146 -28.83 1.89 1.22
CA VAL A 146 -27.66 2.42 1.92
C VAL A 146 -27.18 1.46 3.01
N GLY A 147 -28.12 0.82 3.72
CA GLY A 147 -27.80 -0.15 4.77
C GLY A 147 -26.96 -1.31 4.27
N ARG A 148 -27.26 -1.85 3.08
CA ARG A 148 -26.42 -2.91 2.47
C ARG A 148 -25.01 -2.43 2.21
N ALA A 149 -24.84 -1.22 1.69
CA ALA A 149 -23.51 -0.65 1.44
C ALA A 149 -22.73 -0.45 2.75
N ILE A 150 -23.39 0.04 3.81
CA ILE A 150 -22.77 0.21 5.13
C ILE A 150 -22.28 -1.14 5.66
N VAL A 151 -23.09 -2.19 5.57
CA VAL A 151 -22.72 -3.52 6.06
C VAL A 151 -21.55 -4.07 5.25
N THR A 152 -21.59 -4.03 3.91
CA THR A 152 -20.53 -4.60 3.07
C THR A 152 -19.21 -3.83 3.17
N VAL A 153 -19.26 -2.49 3.03
CA VAL A 153 -18.06 -1.65 3.15
C VAL A 153 -17.53 -1.67 4.59
N GLY A 154 -18.43 -1.63 5.59
CA GLY A 154 -18.07 -1.72 6.99
C GLY A 154 -17.38 -3.04 7.34
N ALA A 155 -17.92 -4.18 6.90
CA ALA A 155 -17.30 -5.48 7.10
C ALA A 155 -15.89 -5.54 6.46
N CYS A 156 -15.75 -5.06 5.23
CA CYS A 156 -14.45 -4.97 4.57
C CYS A 156 -13.48 -4.07 5.34
N THR A 157 -13.95 -2.92 5.84
CA THR A 157 -13.14 -1.99 6.66
C THR A 157 -12.67 -2.66 7.95
N ILE A 158 -13.55 -3.38 8.64
CA ILE A 158 -13.22 -4.12 9.86
C ILE A 158 -12.18 -5.21 9.56
N CYS A 159 -12.37 -6.01 8.52
CA CYS A 159 -11.40 -7.02 8.11
C CYS A 159 -10.04 -6.41 7.71
N ALA A 160 -10.05 -5.30 6.98
CA ALA A 160 -8.84 -4.57 6.61
C ALA A 160 -8.11 -4.03 7.85
N TYR A 161 -8.82 -3.42 8.79
CA TYR A 161 -8.25 -2.88 10.03
C TYR A 161 -7.68 -3.96 10.94
N PHE A 162 -8.39 -5.08 11.12
CA PHE A 162 -7.86 -6.22 11.88
C PHE A 162 -6.79 -7.02 11.14
N SER A 163 -6.51 -6.70 9.88
CA SER A 163 -5.33 -7.17 9.16
C SER A 163 -4.12 -6.25 9.40
N LYS A 164 -4.31 -4.94 9.26
CA LYS A 164 -3.32 -3.88 9.52
C LYS A 164 -4.05 -2.55 9.73
N GLU A 165 -3.48 -1.68 10.56
CA GLU A 165 -4.07 -0.38 10.94
C GLU A 165 -4.41 0.51 9.72
N THR A 166 -3.67 0.36 8.62
CA THR A 166 -3.92 1.07 7.36
C THR A 166 -5.28 0.77 6.74
N GLY A 167 -5.91 -0.35 7.12
CA GLY A 167 -7.29 -0.69 6.73
C GLY A 167 -8.34 0.32 7.22
N ALA A 168 -8.05 1.10 8.27
CA ALA A 168 -8.91 2.20 8.70
C ALA A 168 -9.12 3.27 7.60
N LEU A 169 -8.26 3.31 6.57
CA LEU A 169 -8.32 4.28 5.48
C LEU A 169 -9.41 3.99 4.43
N VAL A 170 -10.11 2.85 4.49
CA VAL A 170 -11.16 2.50 3.52
C VAL A 170 -12.22 3.61 3.36
N PRO A 171 -12.79 4.20 4.42
CA PRO A 171 -13.73 5.32 4.27
C PRO A 171 -13.10 6.55 3.61
N VAL A 172 -11.80 6.81 3.82
CA VAL A 172 -11.10 7.93 3.19
C VAL A 172 -10.91 7.69 1.69
N TYR A 173 -10.57 6.48 1.29
CA TYR A 173 -10.55 6.08 -0.13
C TYR A 173 -11.93 6.22 -0.76
N CYS A 174 -12.98 5.78 -0.08
CA CYS A 174 -14.36 5.94 -0.55
C CYS A 174 -14.74 7.43 -0.67
N LEU A 175 -14.33 8.27 0.28
CA LEU A 175 -14.55 9.72 0.21
C LEU A 175 -13.83 10.35 -0.97
N ALA A 176 -12.58 9.96 -1.25
CA ALA A 176 -11.85 10.44 -2.43
C ALA A 176 -12.60 10.11 -3.74
N ILE A 177 -13.11 8.88 -3.86
CA ILE A 177 -13.93 8.45 -5.01
C ILE A 177 -15.23 9.23 -5.09
N GLU A 178 -15.91 9.44 -3.96
CA GLU A 178 -17.15 10.23 -3.89
C GLU A 178 -16.92 11.65 -4.39
N LEU A 179 -15.85 12.31 -3.93
CA LEU A 179 -15.51 13.67 -4.33
C LEU A 179 -15.19 13.80 -5.82
N ILE A 180 -14.51 12.83 -6.41
CA ILE A 180 -14.04 12.90 -7.80
C ILE A 180 -15.13 12.48 -8.78
N TYR A 181 -15.79 11.34 -8.52
CA TYR A 181 -16.65 10.71 -9.52
C TYR A 181 -18.14 10.93 -9.28
N PHE A 182 -18.60 10.87 -8.03
CA PHE A 182 -20.04 10.93 -7.72
C PHE A 182 -20.50 12.30 -7.19
N ARG A 183 -19.64 13.06 -6.52
CA ARG A 183 -19.87 14.45 -6.06
C ARG A 183 -21.11 14.60 -5.20
N PHE A 184 -21.41 13.59 -4.38
CA PHE A 184 -22.61 13.51 -3.53
C PHE A 184 -23.93 13.70 -4.32
N LYS A 185 -23.93 13.34 -5.61
CA LYS A 185 -25.15 13.36 -6.42
C LYS A 185 -25.96 12.09 -6.17
N PHE A 186 -27.25 12.27 -5.93
CA PHE A 186 -28.21 11.21 -5.73
C PHE A 186 -29.38 11.38 -6.70
N PRO A 187 -30.02 10.30 -7.20
CA PRO A 187 -31.22 10.38 -8.01
C PRO A 187 -32.39 10.95 -7.18
N ARG A 188 -33.42 11.45 -7.83
CA ARG A 188 -34.66 11.87 -7.19
C ARG A 188 -35.73 10.81 -7.41
N PRO A 189 -36.54 10.44 -6.40
CA PRO A 189 -36.48 10.87 -4.98
C PRO A 189 -35.53 9.97 -4.16
N THR A 190 -34.54 10.58 -3.48
CA THR A 190 -33.74 9.86 -2.47
C THR A 190 -34.03 10.45 -1.09
N PRO A 191 -34.37 9.64 -0.06
CA PRO A 191 -34.63 10.11 1.30
C PRO A 191 -33.46 10.92 1.85
N SER A 192 -33.75 12.01 2.56
CA SER A 192 -32.72 12.86 3.17
C SER A 192 -31.89 12.08 4.20
N THR A 193 -32.52 11.19 4.96
CA THR A 193 -31.83 10.28 5.91
C THR A 193 -30.75 9.42 5.24
N SER A 194 -31.03 8.89 4.04
CA SER A 194 -30.05 8.11 3.29
C SER A 194 -28.85 8.96 2.86
N LYS A 195 -29.05 10.21 2.45
CA LYS A 195 -27.98 11.14 2.08
C LYS A 195 -27.12 11.52 3.29
N ILE A 196 -27.77 11.82 4.42
CA ILE A 196 -27.09 12.16 5.67
C ILE A 196 -26.26 10.97 6.13
N LEU A 197 -26.86 9.77 6.19
CA LEU A 197 -26.17 8.56 6.63
C LEU A 197 -24.95 8.24 5.75
N HIS A 198 -25.10 8.37 4.41
CA HIS A 198 -23.99 8.23 3.48
C HIS A 198 -22.85 9.23 3.78
N GLY A 199 -23.20 10.52 3.95
CA GLY A 199 -22.23 11.55 4.31
C GLY A 199 -21.53 11.27 5.64
N VAL A 200 -22.28 10.89 6.67
CA VAL A 200 -21.75 10.57 8.00
C VAL A 200 -20.77 9.37 7.91
N CYS A 201 -21.14 8.31 7.20
CA CYS A 201 -20.27 7.12 7.07
C CYS A 201 -18.92 7.39 6.37
N LEU A 202 -18.83 8.43 5.55
CA LEU A 202 -17.58 8.84 4.90
C LEU A 202 -16.82 9.90 5.72
N LEU A 203 -17.52 10.91 6.20
CA LEU A 203 -16.90 12.07 6.84
C LEU A 203 -16.48 11.80 8.27
N LEU A 204 -17.33 11.12 9.08
CA LEU A 204 -17.02 10.87 10.47
C LEU A 204 -15.73 10.04 10.67
N PRO A 205 -15.53 8.88 10.02
CA PRO A 205 -14.27 8.15 10.12
C PRO A 205 -13.07 8.98 9.65
N THR A 206 -13.24 9.76 8.58
CA THR A 206 -12.18 10.64 8.08
C THR A 206 -11.79 11.68 9.12
N PHE A 207 -12.75 12.36 9.75
CA PHE A 207 -12.48 13.32 10.83
C PHE A 207 -11.87 12.67 12.07
N LEU A 208 -12.30 11.45 12.43
CA LEU A 208 -11.68 10.71 13.54
C LEU A 208 -10.23 10.36 13.26
N ILE A 209 -9.89 9.95 12.05
CA ILE A 209 -8.50 9.68 11.64
C ILE A 209 -7.66 10.97 11.68
N LEU A 210 -8.17 12.06 11.11
CA LEU A 210 -7.47 13.35 11.13
C LEU A 210 -7.31 13.89 12.56
N GLY A 211 -8.33 13.72 13.41
CA GLY A 211 -8.27 14.08 14.84
C GLY A 211 -7.23 13.23 15.59
N TYR A 212 -7.16 11.94 15.32
CA TYR A 212 -6.15 11.05 15.88
C TYR A 212 -4.72 11.48 15.46
N LEU A 213 -4.51 11.80 14.18
CA LEU A 213 -3.22 12.27 13.68
C LEU A 213 -2.86 13.63 14.29
N GLY A 214 -3.82 14.56 14.39
CA GLY A 214 -3.61 15.85 15.03
C GLY A 214 -3.23 15.71 16.50
N ASN A 215 -3.95 14.87 17.26
CA ASN A 215 -3.61 14.57 18.64
C ASN A 215 -2.23 13.91 18.78
N SER A 216 -1.89 12.98 17.89
CA SER A 216 -0.56 12.33 17.87
C SER A 216 0.56 13.35 17.60
N TYR A 217 0.33 14.29 16.69
CA TYR A 217 1.26 15.40 16.44
C TYR A 217 1.49 16.26 17.67
N LEU A 218 0.41 16.73 18.31
CA LEU A 218 0.50 17.57 19.52
C LEU A 218 1.19 16.82 20.66
N HIS A 219 0.86 15.55 20.85
CA HIS A 219 1.50 14.71 21.87
C HIS A 219 3.01 14.60 21.67
N GLN A 220 3.47 14.43 20.42
CA GLN A 220 4.91 14.31 20.11
C GLN A 220 5.66 15.65 20.22
N ILE A 221 4.98 16.80 20.05
CA ILE A 221 5.60 18.11 20.34
C ILE A 221 5.81 18.29 21.85
N VAL A 222 4.80 17.92 22.66
CA VAL A 222 4.86 18.09 24.12
C VAL A 222 5.78 17.04 24.76
N ASN A 223 5.75 15.81 24.26
CA ASN A 223 6.50 14.66 24.76
C ASN A 223 7.34 14.05 23.63
N PRO A 224 8.48 14.62 23.25
CA PRO A 224 9.31 14.09 22.18
C PRO A 224 9.75 12.66 22.49
N ALA A 225 9.47 11.73 21.58
CA ALA A 225 9.90 10.35 21.74
C ALA A 225 11.42 10.23 21.56
N VAL A 226 12.12 9.79 22.62
CA VAL A 226 13.58 9.58 22.62
C VAL A 226 14.02 8.37 21.75
N THR A 227 13.06 7.60 21.22
CA THR A 227 13.31 6.34 20.53
C THR A 227 13.81 6.49 19.09
N ARG A 228 13.75 7.69 18.51
CA ARG A 228 14.15 7.97 17.12
C ARG A 228 15.15 9.15 17.08
N GLN A 229 15.98 9.18 16.04
CA GLN A 229 16.97 10.25 15.81
C GLN A 229 16.37 11.48 15.11
N PHE A 230 15.06 11.63 15.12
CA PHE A 230 14.33 12.75 14.50
C PHE A 230 13.07 13.10 15.30
N ASP A 231 12.69 14.35 15.28
CA ASP A 231 11.42 14.84 15.82
C ASP A 231 10.28 14.76 14.77
N VAL A 232 9.05 15.07 15.19
CA VAL A 232 7.87 14.99 14.33
C VAL A 232 7.92 15.95 13.14
N ASN A 233 8.53 17.12 13.28
CA ASN A 233 8.65 18.10 12.20
C ASN A 233 9.70 17.66 11.18
N GLN A 234 10.85 17.18 11.66
CA GLN A 234 11.89 16.58 10.83
C GLN A 234 11.35 15.39 10.05
N ARG A 235 10.52 14.55 10.72
CA ARG A 235 9.83 13.45 10.07
C ARG A 235 8.93 13.93 8.92
N LEU A 236 8.01 14.88 9.18
CA LEU A 236 7.09 15.40 8.16
C LEU A 236 7.81 15.99 6.94
N MET A 237 8.88 16.76 7.21
CA MET A 237 9.72 17.33 6.15
C MET A 237 10.42 16.23 5.34
N THR A 238 10.90 15.18 5.99
CA THR A 238 11.58 14.06 5.34
C THR A 238 10.58 13.21 4.55
N GLU A 239 9.42 12.91 5.10
CA GLU A 239 8.37 12.13 4.42
C GLU A 239 7.89 12.83 3.14
N ALA A 240 7.84 14.16 3.10
CA ALA A 240 7.52 14.88 1.87
C ALA A 240 8.50 14.58 0.72
N ARG A 241 9.78 14.32 1.03
CA ARG A 241 10.79 13.89 0.05
C ARG A 241 10.68 12.40 -0.27
N VAL A 242 10.45 11.57 0.75
CA VAL A 242 10.31 10.12 0.61
C VAL A 242 9.12 9.75 -0.28
N LEU A 243 8.01 10.49 -0.19
CA LEU A 243 6.87 10.29 -1.08
C LEU A 243 7.22 10.52 -2.56
N TRP A 244 8.10 11.49 -2.90
CA TRP A 244 8.62 11.67 -4.26
C TRP A 244 9.56 10.53 -4.66
N GLN A 245 10.39 10.06 -3.74
CA GLN A 245 11.26 8.90 -3.97
C GLN A 245 10.42 7.64 -4.26
N TYR A 246 9.34 7.41 -3.53
CA TYR A 246 8.42 6.30 -3.82
C TYR A 246 7.77 6.42 -5.21
N LEU A 247 7.39 7.63 -5.62
CA LEU A 247 6.91 7.85 -6.99
C LEU A 247 7.97 7.54 -8.03
N SER A 248 9.24 7.93 -7.78
CA SER A 248 10.33 7.58 -8.71
C SER A 248 10.50 6.07 -8.83
N TYR A 249 10.43 5.31 -7.73
CA TYR A 249 10.50 3.85 -7.76
C TYR A 249 9.31 3.21 -8.49
N LEU A 250 8.12 3.81 -8.41
CA LEU A 250 6.94 3.33 -9.13
C LEU A 250 7.00 3.59 -10.64
N PHE A 251 7.66 4.66 -11.07
CA PHE A 251 7.76 5.01 -12.50
C PHE A 251 9.02 4.48 -13.17
N LEU A 252 10.16 4.54 -12.49
CA LEU A 252 11.46 4.27 -13.10
C LEU A 252 11.91 2.81 -12.89
N VAL A 253 11.26 2.10 -11.98
CA VAL A 253 11.56 0.68 -11.66
C VAL A 253 13.07 0.45 -11.53
N GLU A 254 13.72 1.19 -10.65
CA GLU A 254 15.16 1.13 -10.43
C GLU A 254 15.50 0.09 -9.36
N PRO A 255 15.90 -1.15 -9.71
CA PRO A 255 16.10 -2.23 -8.74
C PRO A 255 17.16 -1.88 -7.69
N GLN A 256 18.17 -1.09 -8.08
CA GLN A 256 19.29 -0.71 -7.21
C GLN A 256 18.85 0.22 -6.07
N GLY A 257 17.79 1.03 -6.26
CA GLY A 257 17.22 1.89 -5.23
C GLY A 257 16.32 1.16 -4.23
N ILE A 258 15.92 -0.08 -4.54
CA ILE A 258 15.04 -0.90 -3.68
C ILE A 258 15.91 -1.68 -2.70
N SER A 259 15.91 -1.28 -1.43
CA SER A 259 16.66 -1.91 -0.34
C SER A 259 15.77 -2.20 0.85
N PHE A 260 16.01 -3.28 1.56
CA PHE A 260 15.28 -3.59 2.79
C PHE A 260 15.62 -2.63 3.95
N HIS A 261 16.77 -1.95 3.88
CA HIS A 261 17.25 -1.01 4.88
C HIS A 261 17.38 0.39 4.30
N HIS A 262 16.72 1.36 4.90
CA HIS A 262 16.72 2.78 4.51
C HIS A 262 17.33 3.68 5.59
N ASP A 263 18.30 3.15 6.37
CA ASP A 263 18.95 3.89 7.45
C ASP A 263 19.69 5.14 6.97
N ASN A 264 20.09 5.13 5.68
CA ASN A 264 20.87 6.22 5.06
C ASN A 264 19.98 7.34 4.49
N THR A 265 18.65 7.29 4.70
CA THR A 265 17.78 8.38 4.26
C THR A 265 18.10 9.65 5.06
N PRO A 266 18.64 10.72 4.41
CA PRO A 266 19.00 11.93 5.14
C PRO A 266 17.76 12.58 5.74
N VAL A 267 17.78 12.79 7.06
CA VAL A 267 16.70 13.49 7.77
C VAL A 267 16.72 14.97 7.44
N SER A 268 15.57 15.54 7.13
CA SER A 268 15.42 16.99 6.91
C SER A 268 15.45 17.71 8.24
N THR A 269 16.51 18.50 8.48
CA THR A 269 16.68 19.28 9.72
C THR A 269 16.06 20.66 9.62
N SER A 270 15.86 21.18 8.40
CA SER A 270 15.15 22.42 8.10
C SER A 270 14.58 22.41 6.70
N LEU A 271 13.86 23.45 6.30
CA LEU A 271 13.34 23.60 4.93
C LEU A 271 14.42 23.65 3.85
N LEU A 272 15.63 24.14 4.21
CA LEU A 272 16.74 24.30 3.29
C LEU A 272 17.82 23.21 3.47
N ASN A 273 17.71 22.38 4.48
CA ASN A 273 18.71 21.33 4.74
C ASN A 273 18.04 19.94 4.85
N PRO A 274 18.11 19.14 3.78
CA PRO A 274 18.63 19.48 2.44
C PRO A 274 17.64 20.34 1.64
N ILE A 275 18.11 21.05 0.62
CA ILE A 275 17.27 21.94 -0.24
C ILE A 275 16.13 21.17 -0.93
N SER A 276 16.29 19.87 -1.17
CA SER A 276 15.25 18.99 -1.70
C SER A 276 14.00 18.93 -0.81
N THR A 277 14.07 19.33 0.44
CA THR A 277 12.91 19.45 1.34
C THR A 277 11.96 20.54 0.85
N LEU A 278 12.48 21.75 0.63
CA LEU A 278 11.67 22.88 0.15
C LEU A 278 11.08 22.58 -1.22
N THR A 279 11.89 22.07 -2.16
CA THR A 279 11.41 21.76 -3.51
C THR A 279 10.32 20.68 -3.50
N SER A 280 10.45 19.65 -2.66
CA SER A 280 9.44 18.61 -2.49
C SER A 280 8.13 19.15 -1.92
N LEU A 281 8.18 20.01 -0.92
CA LEU A 281 6.99 20.64 -0.33
C LEU A 281 6.28 21.55 -1.34
N LEU A 282 7.01 22.40 -2.06
CA LEU A 282 6.43 23.25 -3.10
C LEU A 282 5.81 22.42 -4.23
N ALA A 283 6.46 21.33 -4.64
CA ALA A 283 5.90 20.43 -5.64
C ALA A 283 4.63 19.73 -5.15
N TRP A 284 4.54 19.30 -3.88
CA TRP A 284 3.30 18.76 -3.30
C TRP A 284 2.20 19.82 -3.23
N LEU A 285 2.50 21.03 -2.81
CA LEU A 285 1.52 22.15 -2.80
C LEU A 285 0.96 22.40 -4.20
N LEU A 286 1.82 22.39 -5.21
CA LEU A 286 1.41 22.54 -6.61
C LEU A 286 0.52 21.39 -7.06
N VAL A 287 0.93 20.12 -6.83
CA VAL A 287 0.16 18.93 -7.23
C VAL A 287 -1.20 18.90 -6.53
N ILE A 288 -1.25 19.19 -5.23
CA ILE A 288 -2.50 19.26 -4.46
C ILE A 288 -3.39 20.39 -4.99
N GLY A 289 -2.81 21.58 -5.24
CA GLY A 289 -3.53 22.72 -5.80
C GLY A 289 -4.15 22.40 -7.18
N ILE A 290 -3.38 21.78 -8.08
CA ILE A 290 -3.89 21.30 -9.38
C ILE A 290 -4.99 20.26 -9.18
N THR A 291 -4.81 19.33 -8.27
CA THR A 291 -5.81 18.28 -7.99
C THR A 291 -7.13 18.88 -7.50
N LEU A 292 -7.09 19.81 -6.56
CA LEU A 292 -8.28 20.51 -6.06
C LEU A 292 -8.97 21.32 -7.17
N PHE A 293 -8.19 22.04 -7.98
CA PHE A 293 -8.70 22.74 -9.15
C PHE A 293 -9.40 21.79 -10.13
N CYS A 294 -8.79 20.63 -10.44
CA CYS A 294 -9.37 19.62 -11.32
C CYS A 294 -10.68 19.05 -10.75
N ILE A 295 -10.74 18.78 -9.45
CA ILE A 295 -11.95 18.29 -8.77
C ILE A 295 -13.07 19.34 -8.86
N VAL A 296 -12.78 20.60 -8.52
CA VAL A 296 -13.77 21.69 -8.59
C VAL A 296 -14.30 21.87 -10.02
N LYS A 297 -13.41 21.87 -11.01
CA LYS A 297 -13.77 22.01 -12.44
C LYS A 297 -14.29 20.72 -13.07
N ASN A 298 -14.35 19.61 -12.36
CA ASN A 298 -14.76 18.29 -12.87
C ASN A 298 -13.93 17.85 -14.10
N LYS A 299 -12.62 18.06 -14.05
CA LYS A 299 -11.68 17.71 -15.12
C LYS A 299 -10.61 16.74 -14.60
N ALA A 300 -9.89 16.08 -15.50
CA ALA A 300 -8.76 15.20 -15.22
C ALA A 300 -9.02 14.24 -14.04
N LYS A 301 -10.18 13.57 -14.05
CA LYS A 301 -10.64 12.70 -12.95
C LYS A 301 -9.63 11.62 -12.59
N LEU A 302 -9.01 11.00 -13.60
CA LEU A 302 -8.02 9.95 -13.39
C LEU A 302 -6.75 10.46 -12.70
N PHE A 303 -6.27 11.65 -13.06
CA PHE A 303 -5.17 12.32 -12.37
C PHE A 303 -5.53 12.60 -10.91
N SER A 304 -6.69 13.20 -10.68
CA SER A 304 -7.17 13.51 -9.33
C SER A 304 -7.31 12.21 -8.48
N PHE A 305 -7.78 11.14 -9.10
CA PHE A 305 -7.86 9.82 -8.46
C PHE A 305 -6.47 9.32 -8.07
N ALA A 306 -5.51 9.32 -8.98
CA ALA A 306 -4.16 8.83 -8.70
C ALA A 306 -3.50 9.60 -7.53
N VAL A 307 -3.61 10.93 -7.52
CA VAL A 307 -3.04 11.76 -6.45
C VAL A 307 -3.74 11.52 -5.12
N LEU A 308 -5.09 11.59 -5.06
CA LEU A 308 -5.80 11.39 -3.80
C LEU A 308 -5.67 9.96 -3.29
N TRP A 309 -5.68 8.96 -4.18
CA TRP A 309 -5.46 7.56 -3.83
C TRP A 309 -4.07 7.36 -3.19
N TYR A 310 -3.04 7.89 -3.84
CA TYR A 310 -1.68 7.82 -3.35
C TYR A 310 -1.50 8.48 -1.98
N LEU A 311 -1.95 9.72 -1.84
CA LEU A 311 -1.85 10.47 -0.57
C LEU A 311 -2.68 9.83 0.55
N THR A 312 -3.89 9.32 0.23
CA THR A 312 -4.72 8.59 1.20
C THR A 312 -3.98 7.37 1.74
N GLY A 313 -3.35 6.57 0.87
CA GLY A 313 -2.64 5.37 1.31
C GLY A 313 -1.45 5.64 2.21
N HIS A 314 -0.82 6.80 2.07
CA HIS A 314 0.29 7.25 2.91
C HIS A 314 -0.14 8.04 4.16
N LEU A 315 -1.43 8.31 4.34
CA LEU A 315 -1.93 9.21 5.39
C LEU A 315 -1.56 8.75 6.81
N LEU A 316 -1.50 7.45 7.09
CA LEU A 316 -1.12 6.93 8.41
C LEU A 316 0.39 6.71 8.53
N GLU A 317 1.02 6.03 7.58
CA GLU A 317 2.40 5.55 7.75
C GLU A 317 3.45 6.59 7.37
N SER A 318 3.13 7.58 6.52
CA SER A 318 4.05 8.61 6.03
C SER A 318 3.70 10.01 6.53
N THR A 319 3.19 10.12 7.77
CA THR A 319 2.87 11.40 8.41
C THR A 319 3.46 11.47 9.82
N VAL A 320 2.63 11.79 10.80
CA VAL A 320 3.04 12.13 12.18
C VAL A 320 3.37 10.91 13.06
N LEU A 321 3.00 9.70 12.67
CA LEU A 321 3.22 8.54 13.52
C LEU A 321 4.72 8.21 13.61
N ASN A 322 5.23 7.92 14.81
CA ASN A 322 6.65 7.68 15.07
C ASN A 322 7.11 6.29 14.55
N LEU A 323 7.08 6.12 13.24
CA LEU A 323 7.50 4.92 12.53
C LEU A 323 8.85 5.15 11.83
N GLU A 324 9.44 4.09 11.26
CA GLU A 324 10.58 4.21 10.34
C GLU A 324 10.27 5.21 9.21
N ILE A 325 11.31 5.89 8.69
CA ILE A 325 11.13 6.89 7.62
C ILE A 325 10.63 6.23 6.34
N ALA A 326 11.28 5.19 5.85
CA ALA A 326 10.95 4.59 4.57
C ALA A 326 10.81 3.07 4.64
N PHE A 327 9.79 2.54 3.93
CA PHE A 327 9.62 1.12 3.64
C PHE A 327 8.87 0.94 2.33
N GLU A 328 9.31 0.03 1.46
CA GLU A 328 8.70 -0.25 0.15
C GLU A 328 7.25 -0.73 0.28
N HIS A 329 6.97 -1.57 1.27
CA HIS A 329 5.64 -2.16 1.46
C HIS A 329 4.53 -1.14 1.71
N ARG A 330 4.86 0.10 2.09
CA ARG A 330 3.88 1.19 2.21
C ARG A 330 3.23 1.57 0.88
N ASN A 331 3.93 1.27 -0.24
CA ASN A 331 3.44 1.58 -1.57
C ASN A 331 2.48 0.52 -2.14
N TYR A 332 2.26 -0.60 -1.45
CA TYR A 332 1.49 -1.72 -1.99
C TYR A 332 0.06 -1.34 -2.39
N ALA A 333 -0.67 -0.67 -1.53
CA ALA A 333 -2.00 -0.16 -1.86
C ALA A 333 -1.97 1.18 -2.62
N PRO A 334 -1.16 2.19 -2.21
CA PRO A 334 -1.09 3.48 -2.89
C PRO A 334 -0.63 3.39 -4.35
N GLY A 335 0.31 2.50 -4.65
CA GLY A 335 0.89 2.36 -5.99
C GLY A 335 -0.10 1.96 -7.07
N MET A 336 -1.22 1.32 -6.72
CA MET A 336 -2.25 0.94 -7.70
C MET A 336 -2.80 2.15 -8.47
N GLY A 337 -3.10 3.25 -7.79
CA GLY A 337 -3.60 4.47 -8.44
C GLY A 337 -2.57 5.12 -9.36
N VAL A 338 -1.30 5.09 -8.95
CA VAL A 338 -0.17 5.64 -9.74
C VAL A 338 0.07 4.80 -10.99
N ILE A 339 0.11 3.47 -10.86
CA ILE A 339 0.28 2.54 -11.99
C ILE A 339 -0.87 2.68 -12.98
N LEU A 340 -2.11 2.77 -12.49
CA LEU A 340 -3.28 2.97 -13.34
C LEU A 340 -3.14 4.26 -14.16
N PHE A 341 -2.78 5.37 -13.52
CA PHE A 341 -2.57 6.65 -14.21
C PHE A 341 -1.42 6.57 -15.22
N ALA A 342 -0.31 5.94 -14.87
CA ALA A 342 0.86 5.79 -15.74
C ALA A 342 0.52 4.98 -17.00
N ILE A 343 -0.10 3.81 -16.86
CA ILE A 343 -0.47 2.93 -17.98
C ILE A 343 -1.45 3.64 -18.93
N VAL A 344 -2.45 4.33 -18.40
CA VAL A 344 -3.41 5.06 -19.22
C VAL A 344 -2.77 6.27 -19.92
N SER A 345 -1.87 6.97 -19.23
CA SER A 345 -1.12 8.08 -19.82
C SER A 345 -0.24 7.62 -20.98
N LEU A 346 0.47 6.49 -20.80
CA LEU A 346 1.25 5.87 -21.88
C LEU A 346 0.35 5.43 -23.06
N PHE A 347 -0.83 4.89 -22.77
CA PHE A 347 -1.78 4.51 -23.82
C PHE A 347 -2.17 5.71 -24.67
N TYR A 348 -2.52 6.83 -24.09
CA TYR A 348 -2.87 8.03 -24.85
C TYR A 348 -1.67 8.64 -25.59
N LEU A 349 -0.46 8.54 -25.00
CA LEU A 349 0.76 8.95 -25.68
C LEU A 349 1.00 8.10 -26.95
N PHE A 350 0.97 6.79 -26.84
CA PHE A 350 1.15 5.89 -27.99
C PHE A 350 -0.01 5.97 -28.98
N LYS A 351 -1.25 6.15 -28.51
CA LYS A 351 -2.40 6.37 -29.38
C LYS A 351 -2.25 7.64 -30.25
N LYS A 352 -1.65 8.71 -29.70
CA LYS A 352 -1.34 9.93 -30.44
C LYS A 352 -0.29 9.67 -31.53
N ILE A 353 0.71 8.83 -31.25
CA ILE A 353 1.82 8.50 -32.17
C ILE A 353 1.37 7.48 -33.23
N LEU A 354 0.79 6.37 -32.79
CA LEU A 354 0.46 5.22 -33.63
C LEU A 354 -0.91 5.34 -34.32
N LYS A 355 -1.74 6.26 -33.87
CA LYS A 355 -3.12 6.53 -34.34
C LYS A 355 -3.99 5.26 -34.38
N HIS A 356 -3.70 4.28 -33.53
CA HIS A 356 -4.38 2.99 -33.52
C HIS A 356 -4.42 2.39 -32.10
N ASP A 357 -5.62 2.13 -31.60
CA ASP A 357 -5.84 1.70 -30.20
C ASP A 357 -5.16 0.36 -29.90
N LEU A 358 -5.37 -0.66 -30.74
CA LEU A 358 -4.80 -1.98 -30.52
C LEU A 358 -3.27 -1.98 -30.57
N LYS A 359 -2.68 -1.25 -31.53
CA LYS A 359 -1.22 -1.11 -31.62
C LYS A 359 -0.65 -0.45 -30.38
N SER A 360 -1.31 0.57 -29.87
CA SER A 360 -0.91 1.28 -28.64
C SER A 360 -0.96 0.34 -27.43
N LEU A 361 -2.02 -0.44 -27.32
CA LEU A 361 -2.19 -1.43 -26.25
C LEU A 361 -1.09 -2.51 -26.31
N LEU A 362 -0.84 -3.06 -27.49
CA LEU A 362 0.21 -4.08 -27.70
C LEU A 362 1.62 -3.51 -27.40
N THR A 363 1.89 -2.26 -27.80
CA THR A 363 3.18 -1.60 -27.50
C THR A 363 3.38 -1.52 -25.98
N ILE A 364 2.38 -1.09 -25.22
CA ILE A 364 2.50 -1.02 -23.75
C ILE A 364 2.63 -2.44 -23.17
N ALA A 365 1.89 -3.42 -23.69
CA ALA A 365 2.01 -4.79 -23.24
C ALA A 365 3.44 -5.32 -23.40
N ILE A 366 4.07 -5.08 -24.56
CA ILE A 366 5.47 -5.46 -24.81
C ILE A 366 6.41 -4.71 -23.85
N LEU A 367 6.25 -3.41 -23.68
CA LEU A 367 7.06 -2.63 -22.74
C LEU A 367 6.87 -3.12 -21.29
N SER A 368 5.65 -3.53 -20.91
CA SER A 368 5.38 -4.04 -19.57
C SER A 368 6.09 -5.35 -19.25
N LEU A 369 6.58 -6.10 -20.25
CA LEU A 369 7.38 -7.31 -20.03
C LEU A 369 8.76 -7.03 -19.43
N THR A 370 9.23 -5.80 -19.46
CA THR A 370 10.47 -5.40 -18.76
C THR A 370 10.31 -5.49 -17.24
N VAL A 371 9.09 -5.28 -16.72
CA VAL A 371 8.81 -5.26 -15.27
C VAL A 371 9.09 -6.61 -14.61
N PRO A 372 8.54 -7.76 -15.08
CA PRO A 372 8.88 -9.07 -14.52
C PRO A 372 10.35 -9.47 -14.75
N PHE A 373 11.02 -8.97 -15.78
CA PHE A 373 12.45 -9.19 -15.96
C PHE A 373 13.25 -8.55 -14.82
N LEU A 374 12.95 -7.29 -14.47
CA LEU A 374 13.57 -6.60 -13.33
C LEU A 374 13.17 -7.24 -11.99
N LEU A 375 11.95 -7.77 -11.88
CA LEU A 375 11.50 -8.52 -10.71
C LEU A 375 12.35 -9.76 -10.46
N HIS A 376 12.74 -10.48 -11.52
CA HIS A 376 13.49 -11.73 -11.40
C HIS A 376 14.83 -11.54 -10.67
N GLU A 377 15.54 -10.46 -10.93
CA GLU A 377 16.80 -10.13 -10.24
C GLU A 377 16.60 -9.96 -8.72
N LEU A 378 15.51 -9.27 -8.33
CA LEU A 378 15.22 -9.04 -6.92
C LEU A 378 14.75 -10.30 -6.20
N VAL A 379 13.95 -11.14 -6.85
CA VAL A 379 13.43 -12.39 -6.26
C VAL A 379 14.57 -13.35 -5.93
N ALA A 380 15.64 -13.39 -6.71
CA ALA A 380 16.78 -14.26 -6.45
C ALA A 380 17.43 -14.00 -5.08
N ALA A 381 17.45 -12.74 -4.62
CA ALA A 381 17.95 -12.38 -3.30
C ALA A 381 17.12 -12.97 -2.15
N TRP A 382 15.81 -13.22 -2.37
CA TRP A 382 14.89 -13.75 -1.36
C TRP A 382 14.88 -15.27 -1.24
N LYS A 383 15.81 -15.97 -1.92
CA LYS A 383 15.93 -17.42 -1.88
C LYS A 383 16.19 -17.92 -0.46
N ASP A 384 17.16 -17.33 0.21
CA ASP A 384 17.57 -17.66 1.58
C ASP A 384 18.07 -16.42 2.32
N ASN A 385 18.29 -16.57 3.63
CA ASN A 385 18.70 -15.46 4.50
C ASN A 385 20.11 -14.95 4.18
N LYS A 386 21.01 -15.81 3.70
CA LYS A 386 22.39 -15.43 3.35
C LYS A 386 22.37 -14.56 2.10
N SER A 387 21.71 -15.00 1.04
CA SER A 387 21.55 -14.26 -0.21
C SER A 387 20.91 -12.90 0.02
N LEU A 388 19.84 -12.85 0.82
CA LEU A 388 19.17 -11.60 1.18
C LEU A 388 20.08 -10.64 1.96
N THR A 389 20.89 -11.16 2.90
CA THR A 389 21.79 -10.32 3.69
C THR A 389 22.93 -9.76 2.85
N ILE A 390 23.51 -10.57 1.95
CA ILE A 390 24.55 -10.13 1.03
C ILE A 390 24.01 -9.02 0.12
N GLU A 391 22.83 -9.21 -0.45
CA GLU A 391 22.20 -8.22 -1.31
C GLU A 391 21.85 -6.92 -0.57
N ASN A 392 21.31 -7.02 0.65
CA ASN A 392 21.01 -5.85 1.47
C ASN A 392 22.27 -5.07 1.85
N TYR A 393 23.38 -5.77 2.13
CA TYR A 393 24.66 -5.12 2.40
C TYR A 393 25.25 -4.47 1.13
N ALA A 394 25.15 -5.13 -0.02
CA ALA A 394 25.62 -4.58 -1.29
C ALA A 394 24.86 -3.29 -1.69
N ARG A 395 23.55 -3.23 -1.39
CA ARG A 395 22.69 -2.08 -1.72
C ARG A 395 22.77 -0.95 -0.69
N ALA A 396 23.05 -1.26 0.55
CA ALA A 396 23.14 -0.30 1.65
C ALA A 396 24.36 -0.58 2.53
N PRO A 397 25.61 -0.44 2.00
CA PRO A 397 26.83 -0.79 2.71
C PRO A 397 27.05 0.06 3.99
N ASP A 398 26.55 1.30 4.01
CA ASP A 398 26.64 2.21 5.15
C ASP A 398 25.51 2.02 6.17
N SER A 399 24.57 1.09 5.94
CA SER A 399 23.51 0.79 6.90
C SER A 399 24.05 -0.01 8.09
N PRO A 400 23.97 0.51 9.34
CA PRO A 400 24.39 -0.23 10.51
C PRO A 400 23.68 -1.57 10.66
N ARG A 401 22.40 -1.65 10.24
CA ARG A 401 21.60 -2.90 10.26
C ARG A 401 22.12 -3.90 9.24
N ALA A 402 22.46 -3.47 8.02
CA ALA A 402 23.03 -4.34 6.99
C ALA A 402 24.42 -4.85 7.39
N MET A 403 25.29 -3.96 7.90
CA MET A 403 26.61 -4.33 8.45
C MET A 403 26.50 -5.35 9.57
N PHE A 404 25.60 -5.14 10.53
CA PHE A 404 25.41 -6.07 11.64
C PHE A 404 24.94 -7.45 11.17
N GLN A 405 24.01 -7.49 10.21
CA GLN A 405 23.54 -8.76 9.65
C GLN A 405 24.66 -9.49 8.89
N MET A 406 25.46 -8.78 8.11
CA MET A 406 26.59 -9.34 7.38
C MET A 406 27.67 -9.88 8.32
N ALA A 407 28.05 -9.11 9.34
CA ALA A 407 29.00 -9.55 10.37
C ALA A 407 28.54 -10.83 11.08
N LYS A 408 27.24 -10.94 11.38
CA LYS A 408 26.65 -12.12 12.01
C LYS A 408 26.73 -13.39 11.14
N ILE A 409 26.57 -13.25 9.81
CA ILE A 409 26.73 -14.37 8.88
C ILE A 409 28.20 -14.78 8.82
N SER A 410 29.13 -13.84 8.68
CA SER A 410 30.57 -14.10 8.63
C SER A 410 31.08 -14.81 9.89
N LEU A 411 30.60 -14.41 11.08
CA LEU A 411 30.94 -15.07 12.33
C LEU A 411 30.47 -16.54 12.36
N ARG A 412 29.25 -16.80 11.91
CA ARG A 412 28.71 -18.17 11.84
C ARG A 412 29.48 -19.07 10.87
N GLU A 413 29.91 -18.54 9.73
CA GLU A 413 30.71 -19.30 8.76
C GLU A 413 32.10 -19.63 9.33
N ASN A 414 32.75 -18.68 9.98
CA ASN A 414 34.03 -18.91 10.65
C ASN A 414 33.93 -19.91 11.82
N GLU A 415 32.82 -19.94 12.57
CA GLU A 415 32.56 -20.93 13.60
C GLU A 415 32.35 -22.32 12.99
N HIS A 416 31.61 -22.45 11.90
CA HIS A 416 31.44 -23.73 11.18
C HIS A 416 32.74 -24.27 10.61
N GLU A 417 33.61 -23.44 10.03
CA GLU A 417 34.93 -23.86 9.55
C GLU A 417 35.84 -24.36 10.69
N LYS A 418 35.74 -23.76 11.89
CA LYS A 418 36.52 -24.21 13.05
C LYS A 418 36.03 -25.54 13.63
N VAL A 419 34.77 -25.88 13.50
CA VAL A 419 34.17 -27.14 13.98
C VAL A 419 34.39 -28.28 12.97
N THR A 420 34.62 -27.98 11.70
CA THR A 420 34.85 -28.96 10.62
C THR A 420 36.35 -29.24 10.38
N ARG A 421 37.25 -28.51 11.03
CA ARG A 421 38.71 -28.79 11.13
C ARG A 421 39.03 -29.46 12.46
#